data_1ab0a5450b22d3bfc2b832042543050c
#
_entry.id   1ab0a5450b22d3bfc2b832042543050c
#
_cell.length_a   1.000
_cell.length_b   1.000
_cell.length_c   1.000
_cell.angle_alpha   90.00
_cell.angle_beta   90.00
_cell.angle_gamma   90.00
#
_symmetry.space_group_name_H-M   'P 1'
#
loop_
_entity.id
_entity.type
_entity.pdbx_description
1 polymer ?
#
loop_
_entity_poly.entity_id
_entity_poly.type
_entity_poly.pdbx_seq_one_letter_code
_entity_poly.pdbx_strand_id
1 'polypeptide(L)'
;LPSLEYFACLLKYGEVALEAHEHFLKQTYRNRCRILTANGVDTLIVPVIHSSIKMPIREVKIDYSQSWVKRHWGAIVAAYGKAPYFEYFGSDFERVYQKKPAFLFDLNWELLTICLKLLRLKPTIRLTDSYQTEVEEGQSDALSLVHPKKEFRHNNLYLPVVYQQNFGTEFVSNLSIIDLLMCQGAEATSILKRSVFVD
;
A
#
# COMPACT_ATOMS: atom_id res chain seq x y z
N LEU A 1 -0.13 -0.09 4.01
CA LEU A 1 -1.10 -0.52 2.97
C LEU A 1 -0.74 0.17 1.65
N PRO A 2 -0.32 -0.58 0.61
CA PRO A 2 0.07 -0.03 -0.69
C PRO A 2 -1.10 0.59 -1.45
N SER A 3 -0.79 1.52 -2.37
CA SER A 3 -1.76 2.13 -3.28
C SER A 3 -2.09 1.21 -4.47
N LEU A 4 -3.15 1.53 -5.21
CA LEU A 4 -3.50 0.85 -6.45
C LEU A 4 -2.39 0.98 -7.50
N GLU A 5 -1.76 2.14 -7.60
CA GLU A 5 -0.59 2.38 -8.46
C GLU A 5 0.60 1.44 -8.14
N TYR A 6 0.86 1.19 -6.85
CA TYR A 6 1.90 0.25 -6.43
C TYR A 6 1.62 -1.17 -6.94
N PHE A 7 0.37 -1.62 -6.84
CA PHE A 7 -0.03 -2.93 -7.36
C PHE A 7 -0.02 -3.00 -8.89
N ALA A 8 -0.38 -1.92 -9.57
CA ALA A 8 -0.25 -1.83 -11.03
C ALA A 8 1.22 -1.96 -11.45
N CYS A 9 2.14 -1.32 -10.71
CA CYS A 9 3.57 -1.47 -10.90
C CYS A 9 4.03 -2.93 -10.74
N LEU A 10 3.62 -3.60 -9.65
CA LEU A 10 3.93 -5.03 -9.44
C LEU A 10 3.43 -5.92 -10.58
N LEU A 11 2.25 -5.64 -11.12
CA LEU A 11 1.67 -6.42 -12.22
C LEU A 11 2.34 -6.12 -13.56
N LYS A 12 2.74 -4.87 -13.81
CA LYS A 12 3.40 -4.46 -15.06
C LYS A 12 4.74 -5.18 -15.24
N TYR A 13 5.52 -5.29 -14.17
CA TYR A 13 6.86 -5.87 -14.25
C TYR A 13 6.90 -7.38 -13.94
N GLY A 14 5.97 -7.89 -13.14
CA GLY A 14 5.86 -9.32 -12.79
C GLY A 14 6.97 -9.84 -11.86
N GLU A 15 8.21 -9.39 -12.05
CA GLU A 15 9.35 -9.63 -11.17
C GLU A 15 9.85 -8.32 -10.59
N VAL A 16 9.99 -8.25 -9.26
CA VAL A 16 10.31 -7.02 -8.54
C VAL A 16 11.39 -7.27 -7.50
N ALA A 17 12.44 -6.45 -7.53
CA ALA A 17 13.37 -6.31 -6.42
C ALA A 17 12.83 -5.23 -5.48
N LEU A 18 12.39 -5.64 -4.28
CA LEU A 18 11.95 -4.69 -3.25
C LEU A 18 13.16 -4.18 -2.49
N GLU A 19 13.39 -2.87 -2.59
CA GLU A 19 14.53 -2.24 -1.93
C GLU A 19 14.34 -2.25 -0.40
N ALA A 20 15.20 -2.99 0.28
CA ALA A 20 15.13 -3.21 1.71
C ALA A 20 16.17 -2.37 2.50
N HIS A 21 17.10 -1.71 1.82
CA HIS A 21 18.24 -0.98 2.40
C HIS A 21 18.18 0.53 2.13
N GLU A 22 17.13 1.03 1.44
CA GLU A 22 16.95 2.46 1.25
C GLU A 22 16.81 3.20 2.58
N HIS A 23 17.13 4.50 2.56
CA HIS A 23 16.88 5.34 3.72
C HIS A 23 15.40 5.74 3.79
N PHE A 24 14.84 5.67 5.00
CA PHE A 24 13.47 6.07 5.23
C PHE A 24 13.21 7.54 4.84
N LEU A 25 12.23 7.72 3.98
CA LEU A 25 11.75 9.04 3.57
C LEU A 25 10.40 9.33 4.21
N LYS A 26 10.33 10.45 4.96
CA LYS A 26 9.09 10.96 5.54
C LYS A 26 8.09 11.37 4.46
N GLN A 27 6.80 11.32 4.82
CA GLN A 27 5.72 11.78 3.95
C GLN A 27 5.61 11.02 2.62
N THR A 28 5.94 9.73 2.63
CA THR A 28 5.80 8.81 1.50
C THR A 28 4.82 7.68 1.83
N TYR A 29 4.51 6.83 0.86
CA TYR A 29 3.69 5.63 1.08
C TYR A 29 4.34 4.57 1.99
N ARG A 30 5.60 4.77 2.41
CA ARG A 30 6.27 3.87 3.36
C ARG A 30 5.60 3.81 4.71
N ASN A 31 5.05 4.94 5.18
CA ASN A 31 4.38 5.00 6.49
C ASN A 31 2.98 5.62 6.44
N ARG A 32 2.38 5.77 5.25
CA ARG A 32 1.01 6.28 5.12
C ARG A 32 0.24 5.58 4.01
N CYS A 33 -1.08 5.60 4.13
CA CYS A 33 -1.97 5.16 3.07
C CYS A 33 -3.21 6.07 3.04
N ARG A 34 -3.94 6.04 1.93
CA ARG A 34 -5.16 6.83 1.71
C ARG A 34 -6.36 5.90 1.65
N ILE A 35 -7.41 6.22 2.39
CA ILE A 35 -8.69 5.53 2.39
C ILE A 35 -9.82 6.52 2.08
N LEU A 36 -10.95 6.03 1.59
CA LEU A 36 -12.15 6.85 1.38
C LEU A 36 -13.09 6.70 2.58
N THR A 37 -13.47 7.81 3.17
CA THR A 37 -14.41 7.89 4.28
C THR A 37 -15.65 8.71 3.89
N ALA A 38 -16.65 8.75 4.75
CA ALA A 38 -17.83 9.60 4.54
C ALA A 38 -17.49 11.10 4.41
N ASN A 39 -16.36 11.54 4.95
CA ASN A 39 -15.90 12.93 4.88
C ASN A 39 -14.87 13.18 3.76
N GLY A 40 -14.70 12.24 2.85
CA GLY A 40 -13.70 12.29 1.79
C GLY A 40 -12.46 11.45 2.09
N VAL A 41 -11.36 11.76 1.39
CA VAL A 41 -10.11 11.00 1.53
C VAL A 41 -9.43 11.29 2.85
N ASP A 42 -9.17 10.26 3.64
CA ASP A 42 -8.36 10.33 4.85
C ASP A 42 -6.99 9.66 4.65
N THR A 43 -5.98 10.16 5.37
CA THR A 43 -4.62 9.65 5.33
C THR A 43 -4.26 9.01 6.67
N LEU A 44 -4.12 7.70 6.69
CA LEU A 44 -3.66 6.96 7.84
C LEU A 44 -2.13 6.96 7.89
N ILE A 45 -1.55 7.36 9.02
CA ILE A 45 -0.11 7.51 9.18
C ILE A 45 0.37 6.63 10.33
N VAL A 46 1.30 5.72 10.04
CA VAL A 46 2.03 4.95 11.05
C VAL A 46 3.11 5.85 11.64
N PRO A 47 3.05 6.19 12.94
CA PRO A 47 4.09 6.96 13.60
C PRO A 47 5.35 6.12 13.77
N VAL A 48 6.50 6.75 13.61
CA VAL A 48 7.81 6.09 13.74
C VAL A 48 8.68 6.85 14.72
N ILE A 49 9.53 6.11 15.43
CA ILE A 49 10.53 6.70 16.33
C ILE A 49 11.57 7.40 15.46
N HIS A 50 11.71 8.69 15.69
CA HIS A 50 12.61 9.52 14.91
C HIS A 50 14.06 9.36 15.35
N SER A 51 14.93 9.19 14.35
CA SER A 51 16.34 9.48 14.45
C SER A 51 16.66 10.74 13.62
N SER A 52 17.59 11.55 14.09
CA SER A 52 18.20 12.64 13.31
C SER A 52 19.10 12.14 12.19
N ILE A 53 19.47 10.86 12.22
CA ILE A 53 20.36 10.19 11.28
C ILE A 53 19.52 9.54 10.18
N LYS A 54 20.04 9.53 8.95
CA LYS A 54 19.47 8.72 7.86
C LYS A 54 19.43 7.26 8.30
N MET A 55 18.23 6.69 8.39
CA MET A 55 18.01 5.35 8.91
C MET A 55 17.55 4.42 7.80
N PRO A 56 18.15 3.23 7.63
CA PRO A 56 17.66 2.21 6.71
C PRO A 56 16.21 1.84 7.03
N ILE A 57 15.39 1.60 6.00
CA ILE A 57 13.95 1.31 6.17
C ILE A 57 13.69 0.10 7.09
N ARG A 58 14.59 -0.89 7.09
CA ARG A 58 14.49 -2.08 7.95
C ARG A 58 14.69 -1.80 9.44
N GLU A 59 15.34 -0.70 9.78
CA GLU A 59 15.66 -0.33 11.16
C GLU A 59 14.66 0.67 11.76
N VAL A 60 13.73 1.16 10.95
CA VAL A 60 12.72 2.13 11.38
C VAL A 60 11.74 1.49 12.33
N LYS A 61 11.82 1.88 13.61
CA LYS A 61 10.91 1.39 14.65
C LYS A 61 9.60 2.16 14.64
N ILE A 62 8.51 1.43 14.85
CA ILE A 62 7.16 2.01 15.01
C ILE A 62 7.03 2.60 16.42
N ASP A 63 6.44 3.79 16.50
CA ASP A 63 6.12 4.45 17.78
C ASP A 63 4.75 4.00 18.28
N TYR A 64 4.73 3.14 19.29
CA TYR A 64 3.52 2.66 19.95
C TYR A 64 3.12 3.47 21.21
N SER A 65 3.80 4.58 21.50
CA SER A 65 3.38 5.50 22.56
C SER A 65 2.04 6.18 22.24
N GLN A 66 1.70 6.26 20.95
CA GLN A 66 0.45 6.80 20.46
C GLN A 66 -0.56 5.69 20.19
N SER A 67 -1.85 5.96 20.39
CA SER A 67 -2.95 4.99 20.13
C SER A 67 -3.29 4.86 18.63
N TRP A 68 -2.27 4.90 17.74
CA TRP A 68 -2.48 4.91 16.30
C TRP A 68 -3.13 3.61 15.78
N VAL A 69 -2.82 2.46 16.37
CA VAL A 69 -3.41 1.15 15.98
C VAL A 69 -4.92 1.20 16.12
N LYS A 70 -5.42 1.66 17.30
CA LYS A 70 -6.86 1.79 17.54
C LYS A 70 -7.50 2.80 16.58
N ARG A 71 -6.82 3.92 16.32
CA ARG A 71 -7.30 4.94 15.37
C ARG A 71 -7.36 4.41 13.95
N HIS A 72 -6.30 3.74 13.45
CA HIS A 72 -6.29 3.17 12.10
C HIS A 72 -7.36 2.11 11.93
N TRP A 73 -7.45 1.17 12.86
CA TRP A 73 -8.46 0.12 12.78
C TRP A 73 -9.87 0.69 12.86
N GLY A 74 -10.12 1.63 13.77
CA GLY A 74 -11.39 2.34 13.86
C GLY A 74 -11.75 3.08 12.57
N ALA A 75 -10.79 3.74 11.92
CA ALA A 75 -11.01 4.41 10.63
C ALA A 75 -11.32 3.40 9.51
N ILE A 76 -10.62 2.26 9.46
CA ILE A 76 -10.88 1.18 8.48
C ILE A 76 -12.27 0.59 8.70
N VAL A 77 -12.66 0.30 9.94
CA VAL A 77 -14.01 -0.19 10.27
C VAL A 77 -15.09 0.83 9.90
N ALA A 78 -14.87 2.11 10.20
CA ALA A 78 -15.81 3.18 9.84
C ALA A 78 -15.93 3.35 8.32
N ALA A 79 -14.81 3.20 7.58
CA ALA A 79 -14.77 3.33 6.13
C ALA A 79 -15.38 2.12 5.42
N TYR A 80 -15.10 0.91 5.89
CA TYR A 80 -15.39 -0.31 5.13
C TYR A 80 -16.25 -1.33 5.86
N GLY A 81 -16.64 -1.11 7.13
CA GLY A 81 -17.42 -2.07 7.91
C GLY A 81 -18.78 -2.45 7.29
N LYS A 82 -19.31 -1.62 6.39
CA LYS A 82 -20.51 -1.90 5.60
C LYS A 82 -20.22 -2.28 4.14
N ALA A 83 -18.94 -2.36 3.76
CA ALA A 83 -18.56 -2.77 2.41
C ALA A 83 -18.81 -4.28 2.22
N PRO A 84 -19.17 -4.73 1.00
CA PRO A 84 -19.64 -6.10 0.75
C PRO A 84 -18.67 -7.21 1.19
N TYR A 85 -17.36 -6.92 1.21
CA TYR A 85 -16.34 -7.94 1.51
C TYR A 85 -15.62 -7.73 2.83
N PHE A 86 -16.05 -6.78 3.66
CA PHE A 86 -15.41 -6.53 4.96
C PHE A 86 -15.49 -7.74 5.90
N GLU A 87 -16.62 -8.43 5.96
CA GLU A 87 -16.79 -9.62 6.80
C GLU A 87 -15.83 -10.76 6.43
N TYR A 88 -15.45 -10.83 5.15
CA TYR A 88 -14.53 -11.88 4.64
C TYR A 88 -13.06 -11.54 4.86
N PHE A 89 -12.69 -10.26 4.73
CA PHE A 89 -11.29 -9.85 4.67
C PHE A 89 -10.82 -9.03 5.88
N GLY A 90 -11.73 -8.41 6.60
CA GLY A 90 -11.40 -7.48 7.70
C GLY A 90 -10.53 -8.12 8.77
N SER A 91 -10.85 -9.36 9.17
CA SER A 91 -10.09 -10.08 10.21
C SER A 91 -8.63 -10.37 9.84
N ASP A 92 -8.31 -10.51 8.54
CA ASP A 92 -6.92 -10.70 8.11
C ASP A 92 -6.09 -9.44 8.37
N PHE A 93 -6.64 -8.26 8.09
CA PHE A 93 -5.98 -6.98 8.37
C PHE A 93 -5.92 -6.69 9.87
N GLU A 94 -7.00 -6.93 10.61
CA GLU A 94 -7.04 -6.71 12.07
C GLU A 94 -5.92 -7.46 12.77
N ARG A 95 -5.71 -8.73 12.43
CA ARG A 95 -4.64 -9.56 13.00
C ARG A 95 -3.25 -8.94 12.84
N VAL A 96 -2.96 -8.29 11.69
CA VAL A 96 -1.67 -7.62 11.49
C VAL A 96 -1.52 -6.43 12.42
N TYR A 97 -2.55 -5.61 12.56
CA TYR A 97 -2.52 -4.48 13.48
C TYR A 97 -2.37 -4.91 14.95
N GLN A 98 -2.99 -6.04 15.32
CA GLN A 98 -2.91 -6.59 16.68
C GLN A 98 -1.53 -7.18 17.03
N LYS A 99 -0.78 -7.70 16.06
CA LYS A 99 0.57 -8.25 16.26
C LYS A 99 1.58 -7.20 16.75
N LYS A 100 1.37 -5.93 16.39
CA LYS A 100 2.25 -4.82 16.74
C LYS A 100 3.73 -5.08 16.39
N PRO A 101 4.08 -5.32 15.12
CA PRO A 101 5.47 -5.54 14.74
C PRO A 101 6.34 -4.35 15.14
N ALA A 102 7.56 -4.62 15.58
CA ALA A 102 8.47 -3.57 16.07
C ALA A 102 8.94 -2.62 14.96
N PHE A 103 9.09 -3.13 13.73
CA PHE A 103 9.64 -2.39 12.61
C PHE A 103 8.59 -2.08 11.53
N LEU A 104 8.74 -0.90 10.92
CA LEU A 104 7.86 -0.45 9.85
C LEU A 104 7.92 -1.36 8.62
N PHE A 105 9.11 -1.86 8.30
CA PHE A 105 9.30 -2.79 7.19
C PHE A 105 8.50 -4.07 7.38
N ASP A 106 8.50 -4.65 8.57
CA ASP A 106 7.78 -5.89 8.89
C ASP A 106 6.26 -5.69 8.79
N LEU A 107 5.74 -4.56 9.31
CA LEU A 107 4.33 -4.20 9.15
C LEU A 107 3.94 -4.11 7.67
N ASN A 108 4.75 -3.43 6.88
CA ASN A 108 4.49 -3.25 5.45
C ASN A 108 4.56 -4.57 4.69
N TRP A 109 5.52 -5.44 5.03
CA TRP A 109 5.67 -6.76 4.43
C TRP A 109 4.48 -7.67 4.73
N GLU A 110 4.02 -7.71 5.98
CA GLU A 110 2.84 -8.49 6.36
C GLU A 110 1.58 -7.99 5.64
N LEU A 111 1.37 -6.67 5.59
CA LEU A 111 0.23 -6.07 4.89
C LEU A 111 0.28 -6.34 3.38
N LEU A 112 1.45 -6.25 2.75
CA LEU A 112 1.62 -6.60 1.34
C LEU A 112 1.31 -8.06 1.09
N THR A 113 1.83 -8.96 1.93
CA THR A 113 1.62 -10.41 1.83
C THR A 113 0.14 -10.77 1.90
N ILE A 114 -0.61 -10.16 2.83
CA ILE A 114 -2.06 -10.37 2.92
C ILE A 114 -2.78 -9.88 1.67
N CYS A 115 -2.46 -8.68 1.20
CA CYS A 115 -3.08 -8.14 -0.01
C CYS A 115 -2.83 -9.04 -1.23
N LEU A 116 -1.59 -9.52 -1.41
CA LEU A 116 -1.25 -10.47 -2.49
C LEU A 116 -2.04 -11.77 -2.39
N LYS A 117 -2.17 -12.32 -1.17
CA LYS A 117 -2.96 -13.53 -0.91
C LYS A 117 -4.43 -13.33 -1.29
N LEU A 118 -5.05 -12.23 -0.82
CA LEU A 118 -6.45 -11.93 -1.08
C LEU A 118 -6.73 -11.66 -2.57
N LEU A 119 -5.79 -11.01 -3.25
CA LEU A 119 -5.83 -10.81 -4.70
C LEU A 119 -5.46 -12.06 -5.52
N ARG A 120 -5.01 -13.14 -4.86
CA ARG A 120 -4.50 -14.36 -5.52
C ARG A 120 -3.38 -14.06 -6.53
N LEU A 121 -2.56 -13.05 -6.23
CA LEU A 121 -1.40 -12.67 -7.03
C LEU A 121 -0.14 -13.33 -6.48
N LYS A 122 0.74 -13.76 -7.37
CA LYS A 122 2.02 -14.41 -7.03
C LYS A 122 3.16 -13.78 -7.85
N PRO A 123 3.42 -12.48 -7.72
CA PRO A 123 4.59 -11.89 -8.35
C PRO A 123 5.87 -12.47 -7.75
N THR A 124 6.93 -12.51 -8.53
CA THR A 124 8.26 -12.84 -8.01
C THR A 124 8.79 -11.61 -7.30
N ILE A 125 8.86 -11.65 -5.97
CA ILE A 125 9.41 -10.55 -5.16
C ILE A 125 10.68 -11.06 -4.47
N ARG A 126 11.81 -10.40 -4.74
CA ARG A 126 13.06 -10.59 -4.02
C ARG A 126 13.39 -9.32 -3.22
N LEU A 127 14.09 -9.46 -2.12
CA LEU A 127 14.63 -8.31 -1.38
C LEU A 127 16.04 -8.02 -1.91
N THR A 128 16.41 -6.74 -1.94
CA THR A 128 17.80 -6.38 -2.22
C THR A 128 18.70 -6.74 -1.05
N ASP A 129 19.95 -7.10 -1.32
CA ASP A 129 20.96 -7.43 -0.30
C ASP A 129 21.70 -6.19 0.17
N SER A 130 21.71 -5.12 -0.63
CA SER A 130 22.33 -3.83 -0.32
C SER A 130 21.62 -2.72 -1.05
N TYR A 131 21.81 -1.47 -0.61
CA TYR A 131 21.28 -0.31 -1.32
C TYR A 131 22.00 -0.11 -2.64
N GLN A 132 21.23 -0.14 -3.74
CA GLN A 132 21.75 0.12 -5.07
C GLN A 132 21.43 1.56 -5.46
N THR A 133 22.45 2.33 -5.80
CA THR A 133 22.32 3.71 -6.29
C THR A 133 22.06 3.77 -7.79
N GLU A 134 22.43 2.74 -8.51
CA GLU A 134 22.25 2.60 -9.95
C GLU A 134 21.45 1.34 -10.25
N VAL A 135 20.58 1.43 -11.24
CA VAL A 135 19.74 0.34 -11.69
C VAL A 135 20.52 -0.46 -12.72
N GLU A 136 20.54 -1.78 -12.59
CA GLU A 136 21.20 -2.67 -13.55
C GLU A 136 20.53 -2.57 -14.93
N GLU A 137 21.31 -2.86 -15.98
CA GLU A 137 20.79 -2.87 -17.35
C GLU A 137 19.59 -3.83 -17.48
N GLY A 138 18.52 -3.38 -18.09
CA GLY A 138 17.27 -4.14 -18.22
C GLY A 138 16.32 -4.04 -17.02
N GLN A 139 16.67 -3.33 -15.95
CA GLN A 139 15.77 -3.02 -14.84
C GLN A 139 15.20 -1.61 -14.97
N SER A 140 14.08 -1.36 -14.30
CA SER A 140 13.43 -0.04 -14.21
C SER A 140 13.38 0.43 -12.76
N ASP A 141 13.83 1.66 -12.49
CA ASP A 141 13.69 2.28 -11.17
C ASP A 141 12.24 2.70 -10.92
N ALA A 142 11.54 1.93 -10.10
CA ALA A 142 10.18 2.24 -9.65
C ALA A 142 10.13 2.93 -8.28
N LEU A 143 11.25 3.03 -7.54
CA LEU A 143 11.31 3.59 -6.19
C LEU A 143 10.83 5.04 -6.13
N SER A 144 11.20 5.82 -7.13
CA SER A 144 10.87 7.25 -7.22
C SER A 144 9.54 7.52 -7.91
N LEU A 145 8.95 6.55 -8.60
CA LEU A 145 7.73 6.72 -9.39
C LEU A 145 6.49 6.76 -8.50
N VAL A 146 6.32 5.77 -7.61
CA VAL A 146 5.13 5.67 -6.74
C VAL A 146 5.30 6.55 -5.52
N HIS A 147 4.76 7.77 -5.59
CA HIS A 147 4.94 8.77 -4.54
C HIS A 147 3.68 9.62 -4.32
N PRO A 148 3.24 9.87 -3.05
CA PRO A 148 1.97 10.55 -2.76
C PRO A 148 1.87 12.01 -3.22
N LYS A 149 3.01 12.64 -3.52
CA LYS A 149 3.08 14.02 -4.01
C LYS A 149 3.23 14.12 -5.54
N LYS A 150 3.42 13.00 -6.22
CA LYS A 150 3.51 12.94 -7.68
C LYS A 150 2.16 12.54 -8.26
N GLU A 151 1.80 13.13 -9.38
CA GLU A 151 0.63 12.70 -10.12
C GLU A 151 0.92 11.34 -10.79
N PHE A 152 0.20 10.30 -10.35
CA PHE A 152 0.35 8.94 -10.88
C PHE A 152 0.11 8.87 -12.41
N ARG A 153 -0.66 9.80 -12.97
CA ARG A 153 -0.96 9.87 -14.42
C ARG A 153 0.28 10.07 -15.30
N HIS A 154 1.35 10.60 -14.75
CA HIS A 154 2.59 10.85 -15.49
C HIS A 154 3.55 9.65 -15.50
N ASN A 155 3.25 8.59 -14.74
CA ASN A 155 4.19 7.49 -14.56
C ASN A 155 3.98 6.31 -15.53
N ASN A 156 2.91 6.32 -16.33
CA ASN A 156 2.54 5.22 -17.24
C ASN A 156 2.53 3.84 -16.54
N LEU A 157 2.12 3.81 -15.27
CA LEU A 157 2.01 2.59 -14.47
C LEU A 157 0.55 2.20 -14.24
N TYR A 158 -0.28 3.19 -13.94
CA TYR A 158 -1.62 2.99 -13.46
C TYR A 158 -2.64 3.83 -14.24
N LEU A 159 -3.63 3.16 -14.83
CA LEU A 159 -4.80 3.75 -15.46
C LEU A 159 -6.04 3.45 -14.61
N PRO A 160 -6.67 4.45 -13.99
CA PRO A 160 -7.82 4.21 -13.13
C PRO A 160 -8.97 3.54 -13.86
N VAL A 161 -9.41 2.39 -13.35
CA VAL A 161 -10.66 1.73 -13.73
C VAL A 161 -11.69 2.03 -12.66
N VAL A 162 -12.82 2.61 -13.07
CA VAL A 162 -13.90 2.96 -12.14
C VAL A 162 -14.56 1.70 -11.59
N TYR A 163 -14.76 1.69 -10.27
CA TYR A 163 -15.54 0.67 -9.55
C TYR A 163 -16.38 1.34 -8.46
N GLN A 164 -17.42 0.63 -8.00
CA GLN A 164 -18.27 1.13 -6.93
C GLN A 164 -17.50 1.19 -5.62
N GLN A 165 -17.34 2.38 -5.06
CA GLN A 165 -16.73 2.65 -3.74
C GLN A 165 -17.83 2.80 -2.68
N ASN A 166 -17.43 2.65 -1.40
CA ASN A 166 -18.39 2.65 -0.28
C ASN A 166 -18.96 4.05 0.01
N PHE A 167 -18.26 5.11 -0.38
CA PHE A 167 -18.67 6.50 -0.17
C PHE A 167 -18.46 7.35 -1.42
N GLY A 168 -19.19 8.48 -1.45
CA GLY A 168 -19.10 9.46 -2.51
C GLY A 168 -19.93 9.12 -3.73
N THR A 169 -20.18 10.12 -4.56
CA THR A 169 -20.84 10.00 -5.88
C THR A 169 -19.84 10.00 -7.02
N GLU A 170 -18.64 10.52 -6.77
CA GLU A 170 -17.56 10.56 -7.73
C GLU A 170 -16.47 9.57 -7.35
N PHE A 171 -15.89 8.91 -8.36
CA PHE A 171 -14.84 7.93 -8.15
C PHE A 171 -13.52 8.60 -7.73
N VAL A 172 -12.96 8.14 -6.63
CA VAL A 172 -11.64 8.57 -6.13
C VAL A 172 -10.59 7.55 -6.51
N SER A 173 -9.69 7.94 -7.41
CA SER A 173 -8.62 7.07 -7.91
C SER A 173 -7.43 6.95 -6.94
N ASN A 174 -6.61 5.93 -7.15
CA ASN A 174 -5.32 5.69 -6.48
C ASN A 174 -5.39 5.70 -4.94
N LEU A 175 -6.44 5.13 -4.38
CA LEU A 175 -6.52 4.83 -2.94
C LEU A 175 -5.62 3.64 -2.57
N SER A 176 -5.57 3.31 -1.29
CA SER A 176 -5.01 2.05 -0.83
C SER A 176 -5.79 0.86 -1.39
N ILE A 177 -5.10 -0.23 -1.70
CA ILE A 177 -5.67 -1.49 -2.21
C ILE A 177 -6.82 -2.03 -1.34
N ILE A 178 -6.85 -1.68 -0.05
CA ILE A 178 -7.93 -2.10 0.86
C ILE A 178 -9.29 -1.59 0.38
N ASP A 179 -9.37 -0.40 -0.24
CA ASP A 179 -10.61 0.12 -0.80
C ASP A 179 -11.16 -0.82 -1.88
N LEU A 180 -10.32 -1.19 -2.83
CA LEU A 180 -10.70 -2.11 -3.91
C LEU A 180 -11.07 -3.50 -3.36
N LEU A 181 -10.29 -4.04 -2.41
CA LEU A 181 -10.55 -5.35 -1.82
C LEU A 181 -11.90 -5.38 -1.08
N MET A 182 -12.17 -4.39 -0.24
CA MET A 182 -13.38 -4.35 0.57
C MET A 182 -14.63 -4.09 -0.27
N CYS A 183 -14.51 -3.32 -1.35
CA CYS A 183 -15.64 -2.97 -2.21
C CYS A 183 -15.92 -4.01 -3.31
N GLN A 184 -14.88 -4.72 -3.83
CA GLN A 184 -14.99 -5.53 -5.05
C GLN A 184 -14.62 -7.01 -4.86
N GLY A 185 -13.97 -7.36 -3.76
CA GLY A 185 -13.67 -8.75 -3.41
C GLY A 185 -13.00 -9.55 -4.52
N ALA A 186 -13.70 -10.57 -5.02
CA ALA A 186 -13.18 -11.45 -6.06
C ALA A 186 -12.87 -10.72 -7.39
N GLU A 187 -13.62 -9.65 -7.71
CA GLU A 187 -13.41 -8.85 -8.93
C GLU A 187 -12.20 -7.90 -8.81
N ALA A 188 -11.69 -7.67 -7.61
CA ALA A 188 -10.59 -6.74 -7.37
C ALA A 188 -9.37 -7.03 -8.25
N THR A 189 -9.04 -8.29 -8.44
CA THR A 189 -7.89 -8.69 -9.29
C THR A 189 -8.13 -8.39 -10.77
N SER A 190 -9.35 -8.61 -11.27
CA SER A 190 -9.71 -8.29 -12.65
C SER A 190 -9.65 -6.78 -12.90
N ILE A 191 -10.19 -5.98 -11.99
CA ILE A 191 -10.15 -4.52 -12.05
C ILE A 191 -8.69 -4.04 -12.03
N LEU A 192 -7.89 -4.57 -11.11
CA LEU A 192 -6.47 -4.19 -10.98
C LEU A 192 -5.66 -4.52 -12.23
N LYS A 193 -5.87 -5.69 -12.86
CA LYS A 193 -5.20 -6.05 -14.11
C LYS A 193 -5.56 -5.10 -15.25
N ARG A 194 -6.81 -4.66 -15.34
CA ARG A 194 -7.26 -3.65 -16.32
C ARG A 194 -6.73 -2.25 -16.00
N SER A 195 -6.29 -2.02 -14.77
CA SER A 195 -5.69 -0.74 -14.35
C SER A 195 -4.18 -0.65 -14.63
N VAL A 196 -3.56 -1.71 -15.15
CA VAL A 196 -2.15 -1.66 -15.58
C VAL A 196 -2.08 -0.91 -16.90
N PHE A 197 -1.23 0.12 -16.94
CA PHE A 197 -0.94 0.81 -18.19
C PHE A 197 -0.11 -0.12 -19.11
N VAL A 198 -0.65 -0.39 -20.29
CA VAL A 198 0.02 -1.16 -21.36
C VAL A 198 0.41 -0.16 -22.43
N ASP A 199 1.69 -0.20 -22.84
CA ASP A 199 2.25 0.66 -23.89
C ASP A 199 1.65 0.32 -25.25
#